data_b5d562fcf4ad63f31e5b9bcdc4264b0c
#
_entry.id   b5d562fcf4ad63f31e5b9bcdc4264b0c
#
_cell.length_a   1.000
_cell.length_b   1.000
_cell.length_c   1.000
_cell.angle_alpha   90.00
_cell.angle_beta   90.00
_cell.angle_gamma   90.00
#
_symmetry.space_group_name_H-M   'P 1'
#
loop_
_entity.id
_entity.type
_entity.pdbx_description
1 polymer ?
#
loop_
_entity_poly.entity_id
_entity_poly.type
_entity_poly.pdbx_seq_one_letter_code
_entity_poly.pdbx_strand_id
1 'polypeptide(L)'
;MTFDKHERLGIDVLGVTENEPIDVELTIQSVSEGVLASGTVAALVTGECTRCLNPIEFDVEENFTELFRYEDEKKSHKHEKEIDVTDEDEELHMDGDYIDLEFPIRDALILDLPINPLCDENCEGLCPDCGQRMADLPEGHTHEKHDIRWSALEDLARNMQEKMGNSEGPM
;
A
#
# COMPACT_ATOMS: atom_id res chain seq x y z
N MET A 1 8.71 -22.86 -8.49
CA MET A 1 7.59 -23.40 -7.67
C MET A 1 6.46 -22.40 -7.74
N THR A 2 5.21 -22.85 -7.69
CA THR A 2 4.05 -21.93 -7.67
C THR A 2 3.24 -22.20 -6.42
N PHE A 3 2.94 -21.15 -5.68
CA PHE A 3 2.08 -21.19 -4.48
C PHE A 3 0.75 -20.51 -4.82
N ASP A 4 -0.34 -21.23 -4.65
CA ASP A 4 -1.69 -20.80 -5.01
C ASP A 4 -2.67 -20.77 -3.82
N LYS A 5 -2.16 -21.02 -2.60
CA LYS A 5 -2.98 -21.09 -1.40
C LYS A 5 -2.36 -20.26 -0.29
N HIS A 6 -2.69 -18.99 -0.27
CA HIS A 6 -2.27 -18.04 0.74
C HIS A 6 -3.40 -17.04 1.04
N GLU A 7 -3.32 -16.38 2.17
CA GLU A 7 -4.13 -15.20 2.45
C GLU A 7 -3.65 -14.02 1.61
N ARG A 8 -4.41 -12.92 1.57
CA ARG A 8 -4.00 -11.70 0.88
C ARG A 8 -2.67 -11.21 1.45
N LEU A 9 -1.67 -11.01 0.57
CA LEU A 9 -0.36 -10.47 0.93
C LEU A 9 -0.21 -9.05 0.39
N GLY A 10 0.07 -8.08 1.26
CA GLY A 10 0.26 -6.70 0.82
C GLY A 10 -0.05 -5.67 1.89
N ILE A 11 -0.15 -4.43 1.45
CA ILE A 11 -0.58 -3.26 2.22
C ILE A 11 -2.08 -2.98 1.98
N ASP A 12 -2.65 -1.99 2.66
CA ASP A 12 -4.10 -1.71 2.59
C ASP A 12 -4.60 -1.46 1.16
N VAL A 13 -3.82 -0.75 0.36
CA VAL A 13 -4.20 -0.29 -0.99
C VAL A 13 -3.69 -1.16 -2.12
N LEU A 14 -2.68 -2.00 -1.88
CA LEU A 14 -2.04 -2.89 -2.85
C LEU A 14 -1.76 -4.25 -2.26
N GLY A 15 -1.83 -5.29 -3.06
CA GLY A 15 -1.38 -6.62 -2.66
C GLY A 15 -1.72 -7.71 -3.66
N VAL A 16 -1.12 -8.87 -3.42
CA VAL A 16 -1.46 -10.11 -4.11
C VAL A 16 -2.78 -10.61 -3.52
N THR A 17 -3.75 -10.86 -4.38
CA THR A 17 -5.09 -11.32 -3.99
C THR A 17 -5.01 -12.74 -3.40
N GLU A 18 -5.91 -13.07 -2.49
CA GLU A 18 -6.02 -14.42 -1.94
C GLU A 18 -6.13 -15.46 -3.06
N ASN A 19 -5.32 -16.51 -2.95
CA ASN A 19 -5.19 -17.61 -3.92
C ASN A 19 -4.72 -17.22 -5.33
N GLU A 20 -4.19 -16.01 -5.51
CA GLU A 20 -3.46 -15.65 -6.73
C GLU A 20 -2.12 -16.37 -6.75
N PRO A 21 -1.68 -16.95 -7.89
CA PRO A 21 -0.42 -17.70 -7.93
C PRO A 21 0.79 -16.79 -7.66
N ILE A 22 1.69 -17.27 -6.81
CA ILE A 22 3.00 -16.67 -6.56
C ILE A 22 4.04 -17.62 -7.13
N ASP A 23 4.80 -17.17 -8.10
CA ASP A 23 5.87 -17.95 -8.73
C ASP A 23 7.20 -17.69 -8.02
N VAL A 24 7.88 -18.76 -7.62
CA VAL A 24 9.18 -18.71 -6.94
C VAL A 24 10.20 -19.57 -7.66
N GLU A 25 11.31 -18.95 -8.07
CA GLU A 25 12.52 -19.63 -8.46
C GLU A 25 13.48 -19.66 -7.25
N LEU A 26 13.88 -20.85 -6.81
CA LEU A 26 14.62 -21.04 -5.58
C LEU A 26 15.91 -21.81 -5.81
N THR A 27 17.02 -21.30 -5.28
CA THR A 27 18.31 -21.97 -5.18
C THR A 27 18.67 -22.13 -3.70
N ILE A 28 18.99 -23.36 -3.29
CA ILE A 28 19.37 -23.70 -1.92
C ILE A 28 20.83 -24.16 -1.90
N GLN A 29 21.62 -23.57 -1.01
CA GLN A 29 23.04 -23.91 -0.82
C GLN A 29 23.33 -24.19 0.65
N SER A 30 23.96 -25.31 0.94
CA SER A 30 24.48 -25.61 2.28
C SER A 30 25.78 -24.87 2.51
N VAL A 31 25.85 -24.10 3.59
CA VAL A 31 27.05 -23.37 4.04
C VAL A 31 27.42 -23.80 5.47
N SER A 32 28.56 -23.35 5.97
CA SER A 32 29.05 -23.79 7.31
C SER A 32 28.13 -23.41 8.46
N GLU A 33 27.38 -22.32 8.32
CA GLU A 33 26.54 -21.75 9.39
C GLU A 33 25.06 -22.12 9.25
N GLY A 34 24.66 -22.70 8.11
CA GLY A 34 23.25 -22.99 7.85
C GLY A 34 22.96 -23.32 6.39
N VAL A 35 21.79 -22.95 5.95
CA VAL A 35 21.30 -23.08 4.57
C VAL A 35 21.01 -21.71 4.02
N LEU A 36 21.69 -21.34 2.95
CA LEU A 36 21.43 -20.12 2.19
C LEU A 36 20.34 -20.41 1.15
N ALA A 37 19.21 -19.73 1.29
CA ALA A 37 18.13 -19.72 0.31
C ALA A 37 18.19 -18.42 -0.49
N SER A 38 18.27 -18.50 -1.80
CA SER A 38 18.23 -17.34 -2.68
C SER A 38 17.34 -17.62 -3.87
N GLY A 39 16.65 -16.59 -4.35
CA GLY A 39 15.72 -16.80 -5.44
C GLY A 39 15.05 -15.53 -5.90
N THR A 40 14.13 -15.71 -6.85
CA THR A 40 13.26 -14.66 -7.37
C THR A 40 11.83 -15.03 -7.07
N VAL A 41 11.04 -14.08 -6.63
CA VAL A 41 9.58 -14.21 -6.42
C VAL A 41 8.86 -13.28 -7.38
N ALA A 42 7.84 -13.79 -8.07
CA ALA A 42 7.00 -13.00 -8.96
C ALA A 42 5.52 -13.21 -8.65
N ALA A 43 4.75 -12.12 -8.69
CA ALA A 43 3.32 -12.17 -8.45
C ALA A 43 2.58 -11.00 -9.13
N LEU A 44 1.30 -11.20 -9.43
CA LEU A 44 0.42 -10.13 -9.88
C LEU A 44 -0.12 -9.36 -8.65
N VAL A 45 0.16 -8.09 -8.59
CA VAL A 45 -0.31 -7.18 -7.56
C VAL A 45 -1.50 -6.39 -8.07
N THR A 46 -2.56 -6.34 -7.28
CA THR A 46 -3.78 -5.59 -7.58
C THR A 46 -4.10 -4.58 -6.48
N GLY A 47 -4.79 -3.52 -6.84
CA GLY A 47 -5.22 -2.52 -5.86
C GLY A 47 -5.90 -1.33 -6.50
N GLU A 48 -5.80 -0.18 -5.83
CA GLU A 48 -6.46 1.06 -6.26
C GLU A 48 -5.51 2.25 -6.24
N CYS A 49 -5.66 3.12 -7.22
CA CYS A 49 -4.94 4.39 -7.24
C CYS A 49 -5.35 5.26 -6.04
N THR A 50 -4.38 5.73 -5.27
CA THR A 50 -4.63 6.55 -4.07
C THR A 50 -5.24 7.92 -4.36
N ARG A 51 -5.20 8.39 -5.62
CA ARG A 51 -5.78 9.69 -6.02
C ARG A 51 -7.18 9.58 -6.61
N CYS A 52 -7.43 8.61 -7.49
CA CYS A 52 -8.68 8.54 -8.24
C CYS A 52 -9.49 7.25 -8.00
N LEU A 53 -8.98 6.34 -7.15
CA LEU A 53 -9.58 5.05 -6.81
C LEU A 53 -9.79 4.13 -8.02
N ASN A 54 -9.06 4.39 -9.11
CA ASN A 54 -9.09 3.51 -10.26
C ASN A 54 -8.37 2.20 -9.93
N PRO A 55 -8.91 1.04 -10.33
CA PRO A 55 -8.18 -0.22 -10.15
C PRO A 55 -6.86 -0.18 -10.94
N ILE A 56 -5.82 -0.73 -10.33
CA ILE A 56 -4.49 -0.89 -10.91
C ILE A 56 -4.03 -2.33 -10.71
N GLU A 57 -3.27 -2.81 -11.67
CA GLU A 57 -2.61 -4.11 -11.58
C GLU A 57 -1.24 -4.01 -12.27
N PHE A 58 -0.25 -4.71 -11.74
CA PHE A 58 1.08 -4.81 -12.30
C PHE A 58 1.80 -6.04 -11.75
N ASP A 59 2.74 -6.55 -12.54
CA ASP A 59 3.62 -7.65 -12.12
C ASP A 59 4.74 -7.09 -11.23
N VAL A 60 5.03 -7.81 -10.15
CA VAL A 60 6.19 -7.57 -9.27
C VAL A 60 7.11 -8.77 -9.40
N GLU A 61 8.40 -8.52 -9.55
CA GLU A 61 9.45 -9.53 -9.58
C GLU A 61 10.62 -9.07 -8.71
N GLU A 62 10.82 -9.74 -7.56
CA GLU A 62 11.82 -9.38 -6.57
C GLU A 62 12.74 -10.53 -6.22
N ASN A 63 13.98 -10.17 -5.85
CA ASN A 63 14.98 -11.13 -5.42
C ASN A 63 15.07 -11.15 -3.91
N PHE A 64 15.25 -12.34 -3.35
CA PHE A 64 15.53 -12.52 -1.93
C PHE A 64 16.76 -13.38 -1.72
N THR A 65 17.43 -13.18 -0.60
CA THR A 65 18.57 -14.01 -0.17
C THR A 65 18.59 -14.03 1.35
N GLU A 66 18.33 -15.21 1.92
CA GLU A 66 18.20 -15.39 3.36
C GLU A 66 19.03 -16.59 3.85
N LEU A 67 19.62 -16.44 5.03
CA LEU A 67 20.39 -17.47 5.70
C LEU A 67 19.58 -18.10 6.85
N PHE A 68 19.24 -19.36 6.70
CA PHE A 68 18.61 -20.17 7.77
C PHE A 68 19.69 -20.89 8.56
N ARG A 69 19.90 -20.48 9.79
CA ARG A 69 20.94 -21.04 10.67
C ARG A 69 20.59 -22.43 11.16
N TYR A 70 21.60 -23.27 11.34
CA TYR A 70 21.44 -24.53 12.06
C TYR A 70 21.13 -24.22 13.53
N GLU A 71 20.22 -24.99 14.14
CA GLU A 71 20.01 -24.91 15.58
C GLU A 71 21.27 -25.30 16.35
N ASP A 72 21.77 -24.40 17.20
CA ASP A 72 22.82 -24.73 18.16
C ASP A 72 22.25 -25.59 19.28
N GLU A 73 22.69 -26.86 19.40
CA GLU A 73 22.30 -27.81 20.47
C GLU A 73 22.44 -27.24 21.89
N LYS A 74 23.16 -26.13 22.06
CA LYS A 74 23.42 -25.46 23.34
C LYS A 74 22.35 -24.48 23.78
N LYS A 75 21.47 -24.00 22.91
CA LYS A 75 20.44 -23.00 23.22
C LYS A 75 19.07 -23.61 23.56
N SER A 76 18.86 -24.94 23.36
CA SER A 76 17.60 -25.65 23.58
C SER A 76 17.10 -25.64 25.05
N HIS A 77 17.83 -25.12 26.02
CA HIS A 77 17.47 -25.20 27.45
C HIS A 77 17.17 -23.84 28.12
N LYS A 78 16.99 -22.75 27.41
CA LYS A 78 16.60 -21.46 28.01
C LYS A 78 15.35 -20.88 27.35
N HIS A 79 14.24 -21.56 27.47
CA HIS A 79 12.92 -20.96 27.37
C HIS A 79 12.44 -20.52 28.76
N GLU A 80 13.07 -19.52 29.36
CA GLU A 80 12.48 -18.74 30.47
C GLU A 80 12.74 -17.27 30.19
N LYS A 81 11.66 -16.63 29.73
CA LYS A 81 11.29 -15.21 29.78
C LYS A 81 12.33 -14.23 30.34
N GLU A 82 13.10 -13.65 29.46
CA GLU A 82 13.45 -12.22 29.52
C GLU A 82 13.30 -11.68 28.12
N ILE A 83 12.43 -10.67 27.95
CA ILE A 83 12.26 -9.93 26.70
C ILE A 83 13.48 -9.02 26.62
N ASP A 84 14.60 -9.57 26.24
CA ASP A 84 15.74 -8.80 25.76
C ASP A 84 15.61 -8.77 24.24
N VAL A 85 15.13 -7.64 23.72
CA VAL A 85 15.05 -7.38 22.28
C VAL A 85 16.50 -7.21 21.80
N THR A 86 17.16 -8.33 21.61
CA THR A 86 18.48 -8.39 20.99
C THR A 86 18.30 -8.86 19.55
N ASP A 87 19.19 -8.45 18.66
CA ASP A 87 19.19 -8.76 17.21
C ASP A 87 19.12 -10.28 16.88
N GLU A 88 19.11 -11.14 17.90
CA GLU A 88 19.02 -12.59 17.76
C GLU A 88 17.58 -13.08 17.45
N ASP A 89 16.56 -12.25 17.69
CA ASP A 89 15.15 -12.61 17.44
C ASP A 89 14.74 -12.47 15.95
N GLU A 90 15.60 -11.86 15.12
CA GLU A 90 15.39 -11.70 13.68
C GLU A 90 16.12 -12.77 12.84
N GLU A 91 16.91 -13.66 13.48
CA GLU A 91 17.63 -14.72 12.77
C GLU A 91 16.67 -15.86 12.37
N LEU A 92 16.67 -16.18 11.08
CA LEU A 92 15.92 -17.32 10.56
C LEU A 92 16.66 -18.63 10.91
N HIS A 93 15.93 -19.58 11.47
CA HIS A 93 16.45 -20.89 11.83
C HIS A 93 15.79 -22.00 11.01
N MET A 94 16.51 -23.09 10.84
CA MET A 94 15.93 -24.31 10.29
C MET A 94 15.01 -24.98 11.32
N ASP A 95 13.90 -25.56 10.87
CA ASP A 95 13.05 -26.47 11.65
C ASP A 95 13.37 -27.92 11.24
N GLY A 96 14.31 -28.53 11.95
CA GLY A 96 14.85 -29.82 11.58
C GLY A 96 15.48 -29.81 10.17
N ASP A 97 14.89 -30.54 9.23
CA ASP A 97 15.35 -30.61 7.81
C ASP A 97 14.60 -29.62 6.89
N TYR A 98 13.82 -28.71 7.43
CA TYR A 98 12.97 -27.78 6.68
C TYR A 98 13.38 -26.34 6.90
N ILE A 99 13.10 -25.50 5.89
CA ILE A 99 13.17 -24.05 5.96
C ILE A 99 11.78 -23.47 5.66
N ASP A 100 11.38 -22.46 6.42
CA ASP A 100 10.13 -21.74 6.18
C ASP A 100 10.41 -20.49 5.33
N LEU A 101 9.90 -20.48 4.11
CA LEU A 101 10.07 -19.40 3.15
C LEU A 101 8.92 -18.39 3.16
N GLU A 102 7.91 -18.55 4.03
CA GLU A 102 6.76 -17.64 4.06
C GLU A 102 7.22 -16.22 4.34
N PHE A 103 8.07 -16.04 5.33
CA PHE A 103 8.55 -14.71 5.74
C PHE A 103 9.40 -14.04 4.65
N PRO A 104 10.46 -14.67 4.10
CA PRO A 104 11.25 -14.10 3.02
C PRO A 104 10.47 -13.75 1.76
N ILE A 105 9.53 -14.59 1.37
CA ILE A 105 8.69 -14.36 0.20
C ILE A 105 7.75 -13.17 0.44
N ARG A 106 7.13 -13.12 1.62
CA ARG A 106 6.26 -12.02 2.01
C ARG A 106 7.01 -10.70 2.02
N ASP A 107 8.16 -10.65 2.66
CA ASP A 107 8.97 -9.44 2.78
C ASP A 107 9.46 -8.95 1.43
N ALA A 108 9.95 -9.83 0.57
CA ALA A 108 10.37 -9.48 -0.78
C ALA A 108 9.23 -8.84 -1.58
N LEU A 109 8.02 -9.38 -1.52
CA LEU A 109 6.86 -8.85 -2.24
C LEU A 109 6.34 -7.53 -1.65
N ILE A 110 6.30 -7.40 -0.31
CA ILE A 110 5.65 -6.25 0.34
C ILE A 110 6.55 -5.03 0.36
N LEU A 111 7.87 -5.19 0.60
CA LEU A 111 8.77 -4.06 0.79
C LEU A 111 8.98 -3.23 -0.48
N ASP A 112 8.80 -3.83 -1.66
CA ASP A 112 8.90 -3.10 -2.95
C ASP A 112 7.59 -2.43 -3.37
N LEU A 113 6.47 -2.71 -2.69
CA LEU A 113 5.20 -2.10 -3.02
C LEU A 113 5.21 -0.59 -2.77
N PRO A 114 4.79 0.24 -3.75
CA PRO A 114 4.68 1.66 -3.55
C PRO A 114 3.62 2.00 -2.50
N ILE A 115 3.98 2.80 -1.49
CA ILE A 115 3.07 3.24 -0.43
C ILE A 115 1.89 4.06 -1.00
N ASN A 116 2.13 4.80 -2.08
CA ASN A 116 1.13 5.63 -2.75
C ASN A 116 1.04 5.24 -4.23
N PRO A 117 0.35 4.15 -4.56
CA PRO A 117 0.21 3.69 -5.93
C PRO A 117 -0.65 4.66 -6.76
N LEU A 118 -0.22 4.92 -7.98
CA LEU A 118 -0.89 5.81 -8.92
C LEU A 118 -1.17 5.06 -10.24
N CYS A 119 -2.33 5.30 -10.84
CA CYS A 119 -2.64 4.76 -12.17
C CYS A 119 -1.84 5.47 -13.28
N ASP A 120 -1.42 6.72 -13.04
CA ASP A 120 -0.58 7.55 -13.89
C ASP A 120 0.15 8.58 -13.02
N GLU A 121 1.39 8.95 -13.38
CA GLU A 121 2.20 9.93 -12.63
C GLU A 121 1.49 11.30 -12.52
N ASN A 122 0.74 11.67 -13.55
CA ASN A 122 -0.02 12.91 -13.62
C ASN A 122 -1.50 12.74 -13.25
N CYS A 123 -1.86 11.65 -12.55
CA CYS A 123 -3.24 11.43 -12.14
C CYS A 123 -3.78 12.64 -11.36
N GLU A 124 -4.81 13.30 -11.89
CA GLU A 124 -5.44 14.48 -11.27
C GLU A 124 -6.33 14.13 -10.07
N GLY A 125 -6.65 12.83 -9.91
CA GLY A 125 -7.44 12.36 -8.78
C GLY A 125 -8.93 12.57 -8.91
N LEU A 126 -9.59 12.72 -7.75
CA LEU A 126 -11.02 13.02 -7.63
C LEU A 126 -11.24 14.51 -7.43
N CYS A 127 -12.34 15.02 -7.97
CA CYS A 127 -12.80 16.36 -7.64
C CYS A 127 -13.17 16.43 -6.14
N PRO A 128 -12.62 17.39 -5.36
CA PRO A 128 -12.88 17.48 -3.93
C PRO A 128 -14.32 17.84 -3.56
N ASP A 129 -15.06 18.41 -4.52
CA ASP A 129 -16.43 18.89 -4.26
C ASP A 129 -17.49 17.83 -4.63
N CYS A 130 -17.33 17.10 -5.76
CA CYS A 130 -18.31 16.10 -6.20
C CYS A 130 -17.81 14.65 -6.13
N GLY A 131 -16.53 14.41 -5.85
CA GLY A 131 -15.96 13.08 -5.75
C GLY A 131 -15.83 12.30 -7.07
N GLN A 132 -16.12 12.94 -8.21
CA GLN A 132 -15.93 12.32 -9.52
C GLN A 132 -14.47 12.44 -9.97
N ARG A 133 -14.01 11.50 -10.78
CA ARG A 133 -12.64 11.52 -11.31
C ARG A 133 -12.45 12.71 -12.24
N MET A 134 -11.38 13.48 -12.03
CA MET A 134 -11.08 14.65 -12.85
C MET A 134 -10.90 14.30 -14.33
N ALA A 135 -10.35 13.13 -14.63
CA ALA A 135 -10.17 12.64 -16.00
C ALA A 135 -11.51 12.42 -16.75
N ASP A 136 -12.61 12.20 -16.05
CA ASP A 136 -13.93 11.97 -16.64
C ASP A 136 -14.76 13.26 -16.75
N LEU A 137 -14.25 14.36 -16.20
CA LEU A 137 -14.95 15.64 -16.16
C LEU A 137 -14.57 16.54 -17.37
N PRO A 138 -15.47 17.43 -17.80
CA PRO A 138 -15.17 18.37 -18.87
C PRO A 138 -14.07 19.37 -18.45
N GLU A 139 -13.29 19.84 -19.44
CA GLU A 139 -12.29 20.90 -19.20
C GLU A 139 -12.93 22.12 -18.54
N GLY A 140 -12.28 22.62 -17.48
CA GLY A 140 -12.77 23.77 -16.73
C GLY A 140 -13.88 23.45 -15.74
N HIS A 141 -14.08 22.17 -15.37
CA HIS A 141 -15.01 21.77 -14.33
C HIS A 141 -14.76 22.52 -13.02
N THR A 142 -15.76 23.23 -12.54
CA THR A 142 -15.69 24.02 -11.30
C THR A 142 -17.00 23.91 -10.53
N HIS A 143 -16.94 24.11 -9.23
CA HIS A 143 -18.08 24.19 -8.37
C HIS A 143 -18.19 25.57 -7.74
N GLU A 144 -19.43 26.07 -7.60
CA GLU A 144 -19.66 27.26 -6.80
C GLU A 144 -19.45 26.92 -5.31
N LYS A 145 -18.39 27.48 -4.72
CA LYS A 145 -18.06 27.29 -3.31
C LYS A 145 -18.86 28.24 -2.44
N HIS A 146 -20.01 27.78 -1.93
CA HIS A 146 -20.72 28.48 -0.87
C HIS A 146 -20.14 28.09 0.49
N ASP A 147 -19.34 28.96 1.08
CA ASP A 147 -18.89 28.79 2.46
C ASP A 147 -20.03 29.18 3.42
N ILE A 148 -20.63 28.16 4.06
CA ILE A 148 -21.76 28.30 5.01
C ILE A 148 -21.44 29.34 6.09
N ARG A 149 -20.18 29.54 6.45
CA ARG A 149 -19.78 30.56 7.46
C ARG A 149 -20.03 32.01 6.99
N TRP A 150 -20.13 32.25 5.68
CA TRP A 150 -20.33 33.55 5.08
C TRP A 150 -21.74 33.75 4.54
N SER A 151 -22.65 32.78 4.71
CA SER A 151 -24.04 32.88 4.23
C SER A 151 -24.78 34.11 4.76
N ALA A 152 -24.52 34.50 6.00
CA ALA A 152 -25.10 35.70 6.60
C ALA A 152 -24.61 37.01 5.91
N LEU A 153 -23.40 37.01 5.34
CA LEU A 153 -22.87 38.16 4.60
C LEU A 153 -23.43 38.23 3.15
N GLU A 154 -23.76 37.11 2.55
CA GLU A 154 -24.46 37.08 1.27
C GLU A 154 -25.85 37.70 1.35
N ASP A 155 -26.62 37.40 2.43
CA ASP A 155 -27.89 38.00 2.69
C ASP A 155 -27.78 39.50 2.98
N LEU A 156 -26.75 39.90 3.70
CA LEU A 156 -26.46 41.31 3.93
C LEU A 156 -26.14 42.06 2.63
N ALA A 157 -25.28 41.45 1.77
CA ALA A 157 -24.90 42.03 0.48
C ALA A 157 -26.13 42.20 -0.43
N ARG A 158 -27.00 41.21 -0.48
CA ARG A 158 -28.27 41.23 -1.24
C ARG A 158 -29.17 42.37 -0.77
N ASN A 159 -29.36 42.49 0.55
CA ASN A 159 -30.15 43.55 1.17
C ASN A 159 -29.58 44.96 0.93
N MET A 160 -28.24 45.09 0.82
CA MET A 160 -27.60 46.38 0.52
C MET A 160 -27.79 46.75 -0.96
N GLN A 161 -27.72 45.81 -1.89
CA GLN A 161 -27.96 46.03 -3.32
C GLN A 161 -29.40 46.44 -3.58
N GLU A 162 -30.40 45.81 -2.92
CA GLU A 162 -31.80 46.18 -3.04
C GLU A 162 -32.07 47.64 -2.53
N LYS A 163 -31.38 48.00 -1.45
CA LYS A 163 -31.51 49.40 -0.91
C LYS A 163 -30.86 50.46 -1.82
N MET A 164 -29.75 50.11 -2.47
CA MET A 164 -29.07 51.04 -3.41
C MET A 164 -29.83 51.17 -4.73
N GLY A 165 -30.48 50.11 -5.22
CA GLY A 165 -31.31 50.10 -6.42
C GLY A 165 -32.61 50.89 -6.27
N ASN A 166 -33.07 51.13 -5.05
CA ASN A 166 -34.34 51.80 -4.74
C ASN A 166 -34.17 53.31 -4.44
N SER A 167 -32.95 53.85 -4.54
CA SER A 167 -32.64 55.27 -4.23
C SER A 167 -32.69 56.20 -5.43
N GLU A 168 -33.01 55.70 -6.64
CA GLU A 168 -33.30 56.57 -7.79
C GLU A 168 -34.81 56.85 -7.82
N GLY A 169 -35.21 57.79 -7.00
CA GLY A 169 -36.55 58.37 -6.98
C GLY A 169 -36.71 59.43 -8.05
N PRO A 170 -37.93 59.71 -8.49
CA PRO A 170 -38.21 60.53 -9.70
C PRO A 170 -37.95 62.02 -9.45
N MET A 171 -37.36 62.63 -10.47
CA MET A 171 -37.43 64.08 -10.61
C MET A 171 -38.81 64.50 -11.13
#